data_e5c305a790719ed858060c7d8f9f9df4
#
_entry.id   e5c305a790719ed858060c7d8f9f9df4
#
_cell.length_a   1.000
_cell.length_b   1.000
_cell.length_c   1.000
_cell.angle_alpha   90.00
_cell.angle_beta   90.00
_cell.angle_gamma   90.00
#
_symmetry.space_group_name_H-M   'P 1'
#
loop_
_entity.id
_entity.type
_entity.pdbx_description
1 polymer ?
#
loop_
_entity_poly.entity_id
_entity_poly.type
_entity_poly.pdbx_seq_one_letter_code
_entity_poly.pdbx_strand_id
1 'polypeptide(L)'
;MQLKGNAKKLTDFRKETYWLMLDYDDVPPEDIAELKKKALKQRFTMIFYITVSGKGFRILLRYMRPEGCNLTATELHQLAIRKAMELYDKLLGISSDKQCQDMVRSCGLAYDPEAYFNWNAEVLAITREEVENFEKATKQQEEQNRKRQTEAEKPKKKNPRKQEDEAPPKTLTTEEILQYVDKLRAGRSDLRSIITTAT
;
A
#
# COMPACT_ATOMS: atom_id res chain seq x y z
N MET A 1 -13.24 -9.89 1.86
CA MET A 1 -13.88 -8.71 2.49
C MET A 1 -15.21 -8.42 1.80
N GLN A 2 -16.25 -8.03 2.55
CA GLN A 2 -17.51 -7.57 1.99
C GLN A 2 -17.64 -6.06 2.21
N LEU A 3 -17.95 -5.31 1.14
CA LEU A 3 -18.13 -3.86 1.16
C LEU A 3 -19.62 -3.49 0.98
N LYS A 4 -19.98 -2.32 1.48
CA LYS A 4 -21.29 -1.70 1.25
C LYS A 4 -21.19 -0.79 0.02
N GLY A 5 -21.78 -1.20 -1.10
CA GLY A 5 -21.72 -0.46 -2.36
C GLY A 5 -20.42 -0.67 -3.15
N ASN A 6 -20.13 0.23 -4.08
CA ASN A 6 -19.01 0.13 -5.02
C ASN A 6 -17.74 0.87 -4.55
N ALA A 7 -17.77 1.49 -3.37
CA ALA A 7 -16.64 2.25 -2.86
C ALA A 7 -15.61 1.34 -2.20
N LYS A 8 -14.32 1.60 -2.47
CA LYS A 8 -13.19 0.88 -1.88
C LYS A 8 -12.67 1.60 -0.63
N LYS A 9 -13.57 2.01 0.24
CA LYS A 9 -13.21 2.72 1.48
C LYS A 9 -13.34 1.79 2.67
N LEU A 10 -12.46 1.95 3.63
CA LEU A 10 -12.50 1.18 4.88
C LEU A 10 -13.81 1.40 5.66
N THR A 11 -14.44 2.59 5.49
CA THR A 11 -15.76 2.93 6.05
C THR A 11 -16.89 2.05 5.53
N ASP A 12 -16.71 1.42 4.36
CA ASP A 12 -17.72 0.57 3.74
C ASP A 12 -17.55 -0.91 4.09
N PHE A 13 -16.59 -1.20 4.97
CA PHE A 13 -16.33 -2.55 5.47
C PHE A 13 -17.53 -3.12 6.22
N ARG A 14 -17.96 -4.33 5.83
CA ARG A 14 -19.06 -5.05 6.48
C ARG A 14 -18.61 -6.26 7.26
N LYS A 15 -17.80 -7.10 6.62
CA LYS A 15 -17.37 -8.39 7.17
C LYS A 15 -16.01 -8.78 6.67
N GLU A 16 -15.20 -9.28 7.58
CA GLU A 16 -13.93 -9.94 7.31
C GLU A 16 -14.17 -11.28 6.61
N THR A 17 -13.42 -11.56 5.56
CA THR A 17 -13.50 -12.85 4.83
C THR A 17 -12.29 -13.74 5.08
N TYR A 18 -11.31 -13.25 5.85
CA TYR A 18 -10.09 -13.97 6.21
C TYR A 18 -9.25 -14.47 5.03
N TRP A 19 -9.28 -13.72 3.92
CA TRP A 19 -8.46 -13.98 2.76
C TRP A 19 -7.29 -13.01 2.72
N LEU A 20 -6.12 -13.54 2.32
CA LEU A 20 -4.93 -12.77 1.99
C LEU A 20 -4.61 -12.96 0.52
N MET A 21 -4.07 -11.93 -0.09
CA MET A 21 -3.54 -11.95 -1.45
C MET A 21 -2.11 -11.42 -1.43
N LEU A 22 -1.17 -12.24 -1.86
CA LEU A 22 0.20 -11.83 -2.16
C LEU A 22 0.29 -11.55 -3.65
N ASP A 23 0.83 -10.41 -4.01
CA ASP A 23 1.03 -9.98 -5.39
C ASP A 23 2.54 -9.93 -5.69
N TYR A 24 2.95 -10.60 -6.74
CA TYR A 24 4.33 -10.64 -7.20
C TYR A 24 4.35 -10.12 -8.63
N ASP A 25 4.82 -8.88 -8.79
CA ASP A 25 4.93 -8.19 -10.07
C ASP A 25 6.37 -8.23 -10.61
N ASP A 26 6.53 -7.92 -11.90
CA ASP A 26 7.82 -7.82 -12.60
C ASP A 26 8.68 -9.10 -12.51
N VAL A 27 8.04 -10.27 -12.49
CA VAL A 27 8.69 -11.58 -12.50
C VAL A 27 8.95 -12.00 -13.95
N PRO A 28 10.20 -12.42 -14.29
CA PRO A 28 10.48 -12.99 -15.60
C PRO A 28 9.57 -14.19 -15.89
N PRO A 29 8.92 -14.26 -17.06
CA PRO A 29 7.99 -15.35 -17.37
C PRO A 29 8.61 -16.75 -17.28
N GLU A 30 9.91 -16.87 -17.57
CA GLU A 30 10.68 -18.10 -17.47
C GLU A 30 10.81 -18.63 -16.04
N ASP A 31 10.80 -17.73 -15.05
CA ASP A 31 10.95 -18.08 -13.64
C ASP A 31 9.62 -18.48 -12.99
N ILE A 32 8.48 -18.05 -13.55
CA ILE A 32 7.15 -18.25 -12.97
C ILE A 32 6.85 -19.74 -12.72
N ALA A 33 7.24 -20.62 -13.66
CA ALA A 33 6.98 -22.05 -13.54
C ALA A 33 7.73 -22.68 -12.35
N GLU A 34 8.96 -22.26 -12.07
CA GLU A 34 9.72 -22.73 -10.91
C GLU A 34 9.17 -22.17 -9.62
N LEU A 35 8.86 -20.85 -9.58
CA LEU A 35 8.28 -20.18 -8.43
C LEU A 35 6.91 -20.79 -8.07
N LYS A 36 6.08 -21.12 -9.09
CA LYS A 36 4.85 -21.84 -8.89
C LYS A 36 5.09 -23.18 -8.18
N LYS A 37 6.03 -23.99 -8.66
CA LYS A 37 6.37 -25.27 -8.03
C LYS A 37 6.79 -25.10 -6.56
N LYS A 38 7.54 -24.02 -6.23
CA LYS A 38 7.92 -23.70 -4.86
C LYS A 38 6.69 -23.29 -4.03
N ALA A 39 5.87 -22.38 -4.55
CA ALA A 39 4.66 -21.91 -3.87
C ALA A 39 3.67 -23.04 -3.57
N LEU A 40 3.50 -23.99 -4.49
CA LEU A 40 2.58 -25.12 -4.32
C LEU A 40 3.04 -26.16 -3.27
N LYS A 41 4.32 -26.14 -2.88
CA LYS A 41 4.81 -26.95 -1.76
C LYS A 41 4.38 -26.40 -0.41
N GLN A 42 3.97 -25.12 -0.38
CA GLN A 42 3.50 -24.50 0.86
C GLN A 42 2.06 -24.89 1.13
N ARG A 43 1.83 -25.53 2.27
CA ARG A 43 0.52 -26.08 2.67
C ARG A 43 -0.61 -25.04 2.75
N PHE A 44 -0.27 -23.76 2.87
CA PHE A 44 -1.24 -22.66 2.95
C PHE A 44 -1.67 -22.13 1.59
N THR A 45 -1.00 -22.51 0.48
CA THR A 45 -1.35 -22.05 -0.86
C THR A 45 -2.71 -22.62 -1.28
N MET A 46 -3.70 -21.75 -1.35
CA MET A 46 -5.05 -22.12 -1.77
C MET A 46 -5.29 -21.87 -3.24
N ILE A 47 -4.87 -20.73 -3.75
CA ILE A 47 -4.98 -20.36 -5.16
C ILE A 47 -3.65 -19.78 -5.61
N PHE A 48 -3.22 -20.16 -6.81
CA PHE A 48 -2.11 -19.54 -7.54
C PHE A 48 -2.55 -19.31 -8.97
N TYR A 49 -2.35 -18.10 -9.48
CA TYR A 49 -2.60 -17.80 -10.90
C TYR A 49 -1.69 -16.69 -11.40
N ILE A 50 -1.45 -16.68 -12.72
CA ILE A 50 -0.63 -15.68 -13.41
C ILE A 50 -1.48 -14.42 -13.64
N THR A 51 -0.88 -13.22 -13.46
CA THR A 51 -1.57 -11.94 -13.71
C THR A 51 -1.85 -11.71 -15.18
N VAL A 52 -2.78 -10.78 -15.50
CA VAL A 52 -3.18 -10.47 -16.90
C VAL A 52 -1.99 -10.06 -17.78
N SER A 53 -0.98 -9.41 -17.20
CA SER A 53 0.22 -9.00 -17.93
C SER A 53 1.14 -10.17 -18.32
N GLY A 54 0.97 -11.34 -17.69
CA GLY A 54 1.88 -12.47 -17.82
C GLY A 54 3.25 -12.27 -17.17
N LYS A 55 3.46 -11.14 -16.49
CA LYS A 55 4.72 -10.74 -15.83
C LYS A 55 4.65 -10.79 -14.32
N GLY A 56 3.77 -11.59 -13.78
CA GLY A 56 3.58 -11.71 -12.34
C GLY A 56 2.58 -12.79 -12.01
N PHE A 57 2.43 -13.07 -10.74
CA PHE A 57 1.47 -14.05 -10.24
C PHE A 57 0.90 -13.64 -8.89
N ARG A 58 -0.21 -14.24 -8.52
CA ARG A 58 -0.86 -14.04 -7.24
C ARG A 58 -1.03 -15.33 -6.49
N ILE A 59 -0.83 -15.22 -5.19
CA ILE A 59 -1.08 -16.31 -4.24
C ILE A 59 -2.18 -15.88 -3.30
N LEU A 60 -3.24 -16.67 -3.21
CA LEU A 60 -4.29 -16.45 -2.24
C LEU A 60 -4.25 -17.55 -1.19
N LEU A 61 -4.40 -17.14 0.06
CA LEU A 61 -4.46 -18.03 1.21
C LEU A 61 -5.47 -17.51 2.23
N ARG A 62 -5.81 -18.34 3.19
CA ARG A 62 -6.69 -17.97 4.29
C ARG A 62 -5.93 -17.86 5.59
N TYR A 63 -6.36 -16.97 6.45
CA TYR A 63 -5.91 -16.88 7.83
C TYR A 63 -7.09 -17.02 8.79
N MET A 64 -6.80 -17.16 10.06
CA MET A 64 -7.82 -17.35 11.09
C MET A 64 -7.56 -16.38 12.26
N ARG A 65 -8.65 -15.79 12.78
CA ARG A 65 -8.61 -15.00 14.00
C ARG A 65 -8.42 -15.94 15.21
N PRO A 66 -7.41 -15.72 16.05
CA PRO A 66 -7.28 -16.48 17.29
C PRO A 66 -8.43 -16.18 18.25
N GLU A 67 -8.81 -17.17 19.03
CA GLU A 67 -9.79 -16.98 20.08
C GLU A 67 -9.31 -15.94 21.11
N GLY A 68 -10.20 -15.02 21.51
CA GLY A 68 -9.87 -13.93 22.45
C GLY A 68 -9.00 -12.81 21.85
N CYS A 69 -8.80 -12.75 20.54
CA CYS A 69 -8.05 -11.70 19.88
C CYS A 69 -8.85 -10.38 19.84
N ASN A 70 -8.30 -9.33 20.44
CA ASN A 70 -8.91 -8.00 20.53
C ASN A 70 -8.51 -7.05 19.40
N LEU A 71 -7.61 -7.46 18.51
CA LEU A 71 -7.23 -6.65 17.34
C LEU A 71 -8.44 -6.34 16.47
N THR A 72 -8.49 -5.13 15.94
CA THR A 72 -9.45 -4.76 14.91
C THR A 72 -9.24 -5.64 13.67
N ALA A 73 -10.22 -5.68 12.75
CA ALA A 73 -10.09 -6.42 11.50
C ALA A 73 -8.88 -5.95 10.67
N THR A 74 -8.62 -4.63 10.66
CA THR A 74 -7.49 -4.05 9.94
C THR A 74 -6.15 -4.46 10.55
N GLU A 75 -6.01 -4.38 11.86
CA GLU A 75 -4.78 -4.77 12.57
C GLU A 75 -4.47 -6.26 12.40
N LEU A 76 -5.49 -7.10 12.58
CA LEU A 76 -5.33 -8.53 12.37
C LEU A 76 -4.95 -8.86 10.92
N HIS A 77 -5.57 -8.19 9.94
CA HIS A 77 -5.20 -8.36 8.53
C HIS A 77 -3.76 -7.93 8.28
N GLN A 78 -3.32 -6.80 8.83
CA GLN A 78 -1.93 -6.33 8.71
C GLN A 78 -0.93 -7.32 9.33
N LEU A 79 -1.24 -7.89 10.48
CA LEU A 79 -0.40 -8.94 11.09
C LEU A 79 -0.34 -10.17 10.20
N ALA A 80 -1.49 -10.65 9.73
CA ALA A 80 -1.59 -11.85 8.92
C ALA A 80 -0.89 -11.71 7.55
N ILE A 81 -1.07 -10.56 6.86
CA ILE A 81 -0.43 -10.32 5.57
C ILE A 81 1.09 -10.22 5.68
N ARG A 82 1.61 -9.55 6.72
CA ARG A 82 3.06 -9.48 6.96
C ARG A 82 3.67 -10.86 7.21
N LYS A 83 3.00 -11.68 8.03
CA LYS A 83 3.42 -13.06 8.27
C LYS A 83 3.43 -13.88 6.97
N ALA A 84 2.39 -13.75 6.16
CA ALA A 84 2.31 -14.44 4.88
C ALA A 84 3.40 -13.98 3.91
N MET A 85 3.64 -12.66 3.80
CA MET A 85 4.72 -12.10 2.99
C MET A 85 6.08 -12.65 3.42
N GLU A 86 6.41 -12.58 4.71
CA GLU A 86 7.69 -13.08 5.22
C GLU A 86 7.90 -14.57 4.89
N LEU A 87 6.85 -15.38 5.06
CA LEU A 87 6.89 -16.80 4.75
C LEU A 87 7.15 -17.08 3.27
N TYR A 88 6.39 -16.43 2.39
CA TYR A 88 6.47 -16.69 0.96
C TYR A 88 7.65 -15.99 0.29
N ASP A 89 7.99 -14.77 0.68
CA ASP A 89 9.17 -14.06 0.15
C ASP A 89 10.45 -14.85 0.45
N LYS A 90 10.57 -15.38 1.67
CA LYS A 90 11.69 -16.27 2.03
C LYS A 90 11.70 -17.57 1.23
N LEU A 91 10.52 -18.18 1.01
CA LEU A 91 10.40 -19.44 0.26
C LEU A 91 10.74 -19.25 -1.21
N LEU A 92 10.28 -18.16 -1.80
CA LEU A 92 10.41 -17.88 -3.23
C LEU A 92 11.74 -17.21 -3.58
N GLY A 93 12.37 -16.51 -2.63
CA GLY A 93 13.59 -15.72 -2.84
C GLY A 93 13.34 -14.40 -3.57
N ILE A 94 12.09 -13.95 -3.63
CA ILE A 94 11.67 -12.67 -4.23
C ILE A 94 10.71 -11.96 -3.27
N SER A 95 10.56 -10.65 -3.42
CA SER A 95 9.70 -9.84 -2.57
C SER A 95 8.34 -9.62 -3.19
N SER A 96 7.28 -9.78 -2.39
CA SER A 96 5.92 -9.41 -2.76
C SER A 96 5.72 -7.88 -2.73
N ASP A 97 4.72 -7.39 -3.47
CA ASP A 97 4.37 -5.97 -3.49
C ASP A 97 3.83 -5.51 -2.14
N LYS A 98 4.63 -4.67 -1.45
CA LYS A 98 4.28 -4.12 -0.13
C LYS A 98 3.07 -3.18 -0.16
N GLN A 99 2.69 -2.65 -1.32
CA GLN A 99 1.51 -1.81 -1.46
C GLN A 99 0.21 -2.62 -1.42
N CYS A 100 0.29 -3.94 -1.60
CA CYS A 100 -0.86 -4.85 -1.58
C CYS A 100 -1.29 -5.30 -0.17
N GLN A 101 -0.87 -4.60 0.89
CA GLN A 101 -1.21 -4.93 2.27
C GLN A 101 -2.59 -4.43 2.72
N ASP A 102 -3.28 -3.64 1.89
CA ASP A 102 -4.58 -3.09 2.23
C ASP A 102 -5.68 -4.15 2.25
N MET A 103 -6.46 -4.18 3.33
CA MET A 103 -7.62 -5.08 3.45
C MET A 103 -8.69 -4.82 2.39
N VAL A 104 -8.77 -3.61 1.83
CA VAL A 104 -9.73 -3.20 0.79
C VAL A 104 -9.20 -3.36 -0.63
N ARG A 105 -8.01 -3.94 -0.81
CA ARG A 105 -7.40 -4.14 -2.12
C ARG A 105 -8.27 -5.03 -3.00
N SER A 106 -8.57 -4.55 -4.20
CA SER A 106 -9.25 -5.36 -5.22
C SER A 106 -8.25 -6.29 -5.90
N CYS A 107 -8.67 -7.50 -6.13
CA CYS A 107 -7.95 -8.49 -6.90
C CYS A 107 -8.63 -8.67 -8.26
N GLY A 108 -7.93 -8.35 -9.35
CA GLY A 108 -8.37 -8.72 -10.69
C GLY A 108 -8.13 -10.21 -10.93
N LEU A 109 -9.15 -10.92 -11.38
CA LEU A 109 -8.97 -12.28 -11.85
C LEU A 109 -8.48 -12.25 -13.29
N ALA A 110 -7.43 -13.03 -13.59
CA ALA A 110 -6.93 -13.26 -14.93
C ALA A 110 -7.41 -14.62 -15.43
N TYR A 111 -7.57 -14.77 -16.75
CA TYR A 111 -7.72 -16.08 -17.33
C TYR A 111 -6.35 -16.77 -17.33
N ASP A 112 -6.24 -17.82 -16.54
CA ASP A 112 -5.07 -18.68 -16.48
C ASP A 112 -5.56 -20.15 -16.52
N PRO A 113 -5.38 -20.84 -17.64
CA PRO A 113 -5.84 -22.23 -17.79
C PRO A 113 -5.11 -23.19 -16.85
N GLU A 114 -3.94 -22.80 -16.37
CA GLU A 114 -3.14 -23.56 -15.41
C GLU A 114 -3.24 -23.05 -13.97
N ALA A 115 -4.23 -22.22 -13.67
CA ALA A 115 -4.45 -21.76 -12.32
C ALA A 115 -4.60 -22.94 -11.36
N TYR A 116 -3.92 -22.85 -10.23
CA TYR A 116 -3.99 -23.88 -9.19
C TYR A 116 -5.06 -23.53 -8.18
N PHE A 117 -5.83 -24.54 -7.74
CA PHE A 117 -6.84 -24.43 -6.70
C PHE A 117 -6.72 -25.61 -5.72
N ASN A 118 -6.59 -25.31 -4.43
CA ASN A 118 -6.61 -26.29 -3.35
C ASN A 118 -7.56 -25.85 -2.24
N TRP A 119 -8.79 -26.34 -2.27
CA TRP A 119 -9.80 -26.01 -1.25
C TRP A 119 -9.51 -26.63 0.12
N ASN A 120 -8.61 -27.61 0.17
CA ASN A 120 -8.15 -28.27 1.39
C ASN A 120 -6.85 -27.68 1.94
N ALA A 121 -6.37 -26.54 1.39
CA ALA A 121 -5.20 -25.85 1.91
C ALA A 121 -5.41 -25.48 3.38
N GLU A 122 -4.35 -25.63 4.17
CA GLU A 122 -4.37 -25.26 5.57
C GLU A 122 -4.58 -23.75 5.74
N VAL A 123 -5.17 -23.37 6.86
CA VAL A 123 -5.37 -21.95 7.21
C VAL A 123 -4.13 -21.46 7.96
N LEU A 124 -3.62 -20.29 7.59
CA LEU A 124 -2.51 -19.66 8.28
C LEU A 124 -2.97 -19.24 9.68
N ALA A 125 -2.52 -19.95 10.69
CA ALA A 125 -2.83 -19.64 12.07
C ALA A 125 -2.01 -18.42 12.54
N ILE A 126 -2.69 -17.49 13.20
CA ILE A 126 -2.05 -16.40 13.95
C ILE A 126 -2.03 -16.81 15.42
N THR A 127 -0.85 -16.79 16.03
CA THR A 127 -0.70 -17.20 17.43
C THR A 127 -1.01 -16.05 18.38
N ARG A 128 -1.34 -16.37 19.64
CA ARG A 128 -1.54 -15.35 20.67
C ARG A 128 -0.26 -14.52 20.93
N GLU A 129 0.88 -15.17 20.90
CA GLU A 129 2.18 -14.50 21.06
C GLU A 129 2.42 -13.46 19.96
N GLU A 130 2.10 -13.78 18.71
CA GLU A 130 2.20 -12.83 17.58
C GLU A 130 1.26 -11.63 17.77
N VAL A 131 0.05 -11.86 18.25
CA VAL A 131 -0.91 -10.79 18.58
C VAL A 131 -0.35 -9.88 19.67
N GLU A 132 0.13 -10.44 20.79
CA GLU A 132 0.72 -9.66 21.89
C GLU A 132 1.94 -8.86 21.46
N ASN A 133 2.81 -9.44 20.64
CA ASN A 133 3.98 -8.77 20.11
C ASN A 133 3.60 -7.63 19.16
N PHE A 134 2.60 -7.84 18.33
CA PHE A 134 2.05 -6.80 17.46
C PHE A 134 1.45 -5.64 18.25
N GLU A 135 0.63 -5.92 19.27
CA GLU A 135 0.07 -4.88 20.16
C GLU A 135 1.14 -4.07 20.87
N LYS A 136 2.19 -4.74 21.38
CA LYS A 136 3.32 -4.06 22.03
C LYS A 136 4.05 -3.15 21.06
N ALA A 137 4.34 -3.63 19.83
CA ALA A 137 5.03 -2.86 18.82
C ALA A 137 4.19 -1.64 18.37
N THR A 138 2.89 -1.80 18.19
CA THR A 138 1.96 -0.72 17.81
C THR A 138 1.92 0.36 18.89
N LYS A 139 1.77 0.00 20.16
CA LYS A 139 1.79 0.94 21.28
C LYS A 139 3.09 1.72 21.38
N GLN A 140 4.23 1.06 21.19
CA GLN A 140 5.54 1.71 21.18
C GLN A 140 5.67 2.72 20.02
N GLN A 141 5.18 2.36 18.85
CA GLN A 141 5.22 3.23 17.68
C GLN A 141 4.31 4.46 17.84
N GLU A 142 3.13 4.30 18.41
CA GLU A 142 2.22 5.40 18.73
C GLU A 142 2.83 6.35 19.77
N GLU A 143 3.46 5.81 20.80
CA GLU A 143 4.13 6.62 21.81
C GLU A 143 5.32 7.41 21.23
N GLN A 144 6.12 6.78 20.36
CA GLN A 144 7.21 7.48 19.66
C GLN A 144 6.69 8.58 18.74
N ASN A 145 5.62 8.32 18.00
CA ASN A 145 5.00 9.30 17.12
C ASN A 145 4.44 10.49 17.93
N ARG A 146 3.80 10.23 19.07
CA ARG A 146 3.32 11.28 19.98
C ARG A 146 4.47 12.12 20.54
N LYS A 147 5.59 11.50 20.91
CA LYS A 147 6.79 12.23 21.37
C LYS A 147 7.36 13.12 20.26
N ARG A 148 7.46 12.61 19.03
CA ARG A 148 7.93 13.40 17.87
C ARG A 148 7.01 14.57 17.55
N GLN A 149 5.70 14.41 17.64
CA GLN A 149 4.74 15.50 17.43
C GLN A 149 4.87 16.58 18.50
N THR A 150 4.96 16.20 19.76
CA THR A 150 5.17 17.15 20.89
C THR A 150 6.53 17.87 20.82
N GLU A 151 7.56 17.23 20.26
CA GLU A 151 8.85 17.89 20.03
C GLU A 151 8.82 18.83 18.82
N ALA A 152 8.06 18.50 17.77
CA ALA A 152 7.88 19.37 16.60
C ALA A 152 7.03 20.61 16.90
N GLU A 153 6.10 20.52 17.86
CA GLU A 153 5.24 21.62 18.32
C GLU A 153 5.92 22.55 19.34
N LYS A 154 7.10 22.19 19.86
CA LYS A 154 7.86 23.14 20.69
C LYS A 154 8.25 24.34 19.82
N PRO A 155 7.85 25.57 20.20
CA PRO A 155 8.17 26.76 19.42
C PRO A 155 9.69 26.83 19.25
N LYS A 156 10.16 26.74 18.01
CA LYS A 156 11.57 26.99 17.68
C LYS A 156 11.87 28.37 18.27
N LYS A 157 12.74 28.45 19.28
CA LYS A 157 13.25 29.70 19.80
C LYS A 157 13.72 30.49 18.59
N LYS A 158 12.97 31.55 18.24
CA LYS A 158 13.42 32.52 17.24
C LYS A 158 14.75 33.04 17.74
N ASN A 159 15.84 32.70 17.06
CA ASN A 159 17.07 33.44 17.23
C ASN A 159 16.73 34.91 16.97
N PRO A 160 17.12 35.84 17.83
CA PRO A 160 16.97 37.26 17.54
C PRO A 160 17.93 37.60 16.42
N ARG A 161 17.51 37.36 15.16
CA ARG A 161 18.15 37.97 14.01
C ARG A 161 17.81 39.45 14.06
N LYS A 162 18.86 40.25 13.99
CA LYS A 162 18.82 41.70 13.82
C LYS A 162 17.64 42.07 12.94
N GLN A 163 16.81 42.99 13.45
CA GLN A 163 15.91 43.79 12.63
C GLN A 163 16.78 44.60 11.65
N GLU A 164 16.96 44.10 10.46
CA GLU A 164 17.21 44.94 9.29
C GLU A 164 15.83 45.37 8.84
N ASP A 165 15.64 46.66 8.72
CA ASP A 165 14.41 47.34 8.30
C ASP A 165 13.96 46.74 6.95
N GLU A 166 13.09 45.75 6.97
CA GLU A 166 12.39 45.29 5.78
C GLU A 166 11.32 46.36 5.44
N ALA A 167 11.56 47.02 4.35
CA ALA A 167 10.55 47.87 3.70
C ALA A 167 9.25 47.05 3.51
N PRO A 168 8.08 47.67 3.68
CA PRO A 168 6.81 47.00 3.53
C PRO A 168 6.73 46.32 2.14
N PRO A 169 6.11 45.13 2.04
CA PRO A 169 6.02 44.40 0.78
C PRO A 169 5.39 45.32 -0.28
N LYS A 170 6.08 45.49 -1.41
CA LYS A 170 5.57 46.29 -2.53
C LYS A 170 4.23 45.70 -2.97
N THR A 171 3.18 46.45 -2.75
CA THR A 171 1.86 46.15 -3.32
C THR A 171 2.00 46.23 -4.84
N LEU A 172 1.90 45.11 -5.54
CA LEU A 172 1.94 45.09 -7.00
C LEU A 172 0.80 45.95 -7.55
N THR A 173 1.11 46.81 -8.48
CA THR A 173 0.10 47.61 -9.17
C THR A 173 -0.75 46.71 -10.09
N THR A 174 -1.94 47.17 -10.41
CA THR A 174 -2.84 46.46 -11.33
C THR A 174 -2.16 46.18 -12.68
N GLU A 175 -1.29 47.06 -13.15
CA GLU A 175 -0.54 46.90 -14.40
C GLU A 175 0.52 45.82 -14.31
N GLU A 176 1.25 45.70 -13.19
CA GLU A 176 2.23 44.62 -12.96
C GLU A 176 1.57 43.26 -12.87
N ILE A 177 0.38 43.18 -12.28
CA ILE A 177 -0.42 41.94 -12.23
C ILE A 177 -0.88 41.53 -13.62
N LEU A 178 -1.35 42.46 -14.44
CA LEU A 178 -1.77 42.22 -15.81
C LEU A 178 -0.61 41.74 -16.69
N GLN A 179 0.56 42.36 -16.59
CA GLN A 179 1.76 41.93 -17.31
C GLN A 179 2.19 40.50 -16.90
N TYR A 180 2.05 40.14 -15.62
CA TYR A 180 2.37 38.80 -15.16
C TYR A 180 1.37 37.75 -15.70
N VAL A 181 0.09 38.09 -15.75
CA VAL A 181 -0.96 37.21 -16.33
C VAL A 181 -0.74 37.04 -17.83
N ASP A 182 -0.35 38.09 -18.57
CA ASP A 182 -0.09 37.99 -20.00
C ASP A 182 1.14 37.11 -20.30
N LYS A 183 2.21 37.21 -19.50
CA LYS A 183 3.34 36.26 -19.58
C LYS A 183 2.97 34.83 -19.36
N LEU A 184 2.09 34.53 -18.39
CA LEU A 184 1.58 33.18 -18.14
C LEU A 184 0.69 32.66 -19.28
N ARG A 185 -0.04 33.56 -19.95
CA ARG A 185 -0.85 33.21 -21.14
C ARG A 185 0.02 32.93 -22.36
N ALA A 186 1.06 33.74 -22.61
CA ALA A 186 2.01 33.51 -23.68
C ALA A 186 2.75 32.16 -23.55
N GLY A 187 3.24 31.83 -22.35
CA GLY A 187 3.89 30.53 -22.09
C GLY A 187 2.98 29.31 -22.27
N ARG A 188 1.64 29.48 -22.16
CA ARG A 188 0.69 28.40 -22.46
C ARG A 188 0.39 28.23 -23.94
N SER A 189 0.56 29.27 -24.78
CA SER A 189 0.40 29.16 -26.24
C SER A 189 1.54 28.37 -26.86
N ASP A 190 2.76 28.48 -26.32
CA ASP A 190 3.91 27.72 -26.83
C ASP A 190 3.79 26.21 -26.57
N LEU A 191 3.20 25.78 -25.44
CA LEU A 191 2.94 24.38 -25.15
C LEU A 191 1.88 23.74 -26.06
N ARG A 192 0.92 24.54 -26.55
CA ARG A 192 -0.08 24.03 -27.52
C ARG A 192 0.50 23.84 -28.93
N SER A 193 1.45 24.67 -29.34
CA SER A 193 2.11 24.53 -30.66
C SER A 193 3.01 23.29 -30.73
N ILE A 194 3.61 22.87 -29.62
CA ILE A 194 4.46 21.68 -29.54
C ILE A 194 3.63 20.38 -29.67
N ILE A 195 2.40 20.37 -29.15
CA ILE A 195 1.52 19.19 -29.23
C ILE A 195 0.93 19.00 -30.64
N THR A 196 0.75 20.07 -31.42
CA THR A 196 0.14 20.01 -32.74
C THR A 196 1.14 19.62 -33.85
N THR A 197 2.47 19.68 -33.60
CA THR A 197 3.52 19.27 -34.52
C THR A 197 4.00 17.82 -34.33
N ALA A 198 3.43 17.07 -33.39
CA ALA A 198 3.78 15.68 -33.08
C ALA A 198 2.69 14.67 -33.54
N THR A 199 1.77 15.11 -34.40
CA THR A 199 0.79 14.28 -35.13
C THR A 199 1.11 14.39 -36.62
#